data_71a2fef48ed85525f902958fa46304c3
#
_entry.id   71a2fef48ed85525f902958fa46304c3
#
_cell.length_a   1.000
_cell.length_b   1.000
_cell.length_c   1.000
_cell.angle_alpha   90.00
_cell.angle_beta   90.00
_cell.angle_gamma   90.00
#
_symmetry.space_group_name_H-M   'P 1'
#
loop_
_entity.id
_entity.type
_entity.pdbx_description
1 polymer ?
#
loop_
_entity_poly.entity_id
_entity_poly.type
_entity_poly.pdbx_seq_one_letter_code
_entity_poly.pdbx_strand_id
1 'polypeptide(L)'
;PGQFAWQVFDSKTYDLLYDEYRFKDAHFVKADRLEDLIAQMSGVDQAAASETLARYNAAVDQTTGFDPTVLDGKATVGLNPPKSNWAQTLDQGPFYAYPVTGGITFTYGGLKVDAEGRVLTGGGDHIKGLFACGEILGGVFYAGYPGGSGLTSGAVFGRRAGQGAAGS
;
A
#
# COMPACT_ATOMS: atom_id res chain seq x y z
N PRO A 1 -15.79 6.87 -10.19
CA PRO A 1 -15.64 8.19 -10.76
C PRO A 1 -14.25 8.72 -10.44
N GLY A 2 -13.49 9.31 -11.42
CA GLY A 2 -12.16 9.89 -11.21
C GLY A 2 -11.03 8.93 -10.87
N GLN A 3 -11.29 7.67 -10.56
CA GLN A 3 -10.31 6.62 -10.19
C GLN A 3 -9.41 7.00 -9.00
N PHE A 4 -9.91 7.80 -8.08
CA PHE A 4 -9.21 8.14 -6.85
C PHE A 4 -10.16 8.04 -5.63
N ALA A 5 -9.57 7.94 -4.46
CA ALA A 5 -10.25 7.97 -3.17
C ALA A 5 -9.59 9.02 -2.27
N TRP A 6 -10.25 9.38 -1.18
CA TRP A 6 -9.69 10.28 -0.18
C TRP A 6 -9.25 9.51 1.05
N GLN A 7 -8.03 9.72 1.49
CA GLN A 7 -7.56 9.32 2.81
C GLN A 7 -7.68 10.49 3.76
N VAL A 8 -8.38 10.30 4.87
CA VAL A 8 -8.63 11.37 5.85
C VAL A 8 -7.89 11.05 7.14
N PHE A 9 -7.20 12.05 7.67
CA PHE A 9 -6.44 11.99 8.91
C PHE A 9 -6.78 13.20 9.79
N ASP A 10 -6.58 13.05 11.08
CA ASP A 10 -6.61 14.18 12.03
C ASP A 10 -5.22 14.48 12.62
N SER A 11 -5.13 15.48 13.46
CA SER A 11 -3.86 15.92 14.04
C SER A 11 -3.16 14.84 14.89
N LYS A 12 -3.90 13.90 15.48
CA LYS A 12 -3.33 12.83 16.33
C LYS A 12 -2.43 11.86 15.56
N THR A 13 -2.71 11.68 14.27
CA THR A 13 -2.00 10.71 13.43
C THR A 13 -1.10 11.36 12.38
N TYR A 14 -1.12 12.68 12.24
CA TYR A 14 -0.37 13.39 11.20
C TYR A 14 1.15 13.12 11.25
N ASP A 15 1.74 13.10 12.43
CA ASP A 15 3.18 12.85 12.59
C ASP A 15 3.59 11.39 12.39
N LEU A 16 2.61 10.49 12.31
CA LEU A 16 2.82 9.06 12.01
C LEU A 16 2.78 8.76 10.50
N LEU A 17 2.38 9.72 9.68
CA LEU A 17 2.36 9.57 8.22
C LEU A 17 3.78 9.52 7.68
N TYR A 18 3.97 8.78 6.58
CA TYR A 18 5.22 8.77 5.83
C TYR A 18 5.62 10.18 5.38
N ASP A 19 6.90 10.42 5.17
CA ASP A 19 7.43 11.74 4.81
C ASP A 19 6.83 12.28 3.50
N GLU A 20 6.44 11.40 2.57
CA GLU A 20 5.81 11.75 1.29
C GLU A 20 4.51 12.55 1.48
N TYR A 21 3.75 12.31 2.55
CA TYR A 21 2.55 13.10 2.87
C TYR A 21 2.87 14.53 3.29
N ARG A 22 4.11 14.80 3.69
CA ARG A 22 4.58 16.10 4.19
C ARG A 22 5.51 16.82 3.22
N PHE A 23 5.77 16.26 2.04
CA PHE A 23 6.57 16.94 1.02
C PHE A 23 5.89 18.23 0.58
N LYS A 24 6.70 19.23 0.18
CA LYS A 24 6.23 20.55 -0.20
C LYS A 24 5.23 20.55 -1.37
N ASP A 25 5.34 19.56 -2.23
CA ASP A 25 4.50 19.33 -3.41
C ASP A 25 3.38 18.30 -3.18
N ALA A 26 3.20 17.83 -1.95
CA ALA A 26 2.09 16.94 -1.62
C ALA A 26 0.75 17.66 -1.82
N HIS A 27 -0.14 17.02 -2.59
CA HIS A 27 -1.49 17.51 -2.79
C HIS A 27 -2.41 17.05 -1.65
N PHE A 28 -2.97 18.00 -0.91
CA PHE A 28 -3.96 17.71 0.13
C PHE A 28 -4.85 18.91 0.38
N VAL A 29 -5.95 18.69 1.06
CA VAL A 29 -6.78 19.75 1.65
C VAL A 29 -6.70 19.67 3.17
N LYS A 30 -6.86 20.83 3.84
CA LYS A 30 -6.74 20.96 5.29
C LYS A 30 -7.82 21.88 5.83
N ALA A 31 -8.39 21.51 6.97
CA ALA A 31 -9.34 22.37 7.69
C ALA A 31 -9.29 22.10 9.20
N ASP A 32 -9.72 23.06 10.00
CA ASP A 32 -9.81 22.90 11.46
C ASP A 32 -11.06 22.12 11.88
N ARG A 33 -12.08 22.07 11.02
CA ARG A 33 -13.32 21.33 11.23
C ARG A 33 -13.50 20.29 10.14
N LEU A 34 -14.10 19.14 10.50
CA LEU A 34 -14.29 18.03 9.59
C LEU A 34 -15.26 18.37 8.44
N GLU A 35 -16.30 19.14 8.73
CA GLU A 35 -17.27 19.60 7.73
C GLU A 35 -16.61 20.50 6.68
N ASP A 36 -15.72 21.40 7.11
CA ASP A 36 -14.99 22.30 6.24
C ASP A 36 -13.96 21.54 5.38
N LEU A 37 -13.40 20.45 5.91
CA LEU A 37 -12.55 19.53 5.14
C LEU A 37 -13.34 18.85 4.04
N ILE A 38 -14.50 18.26 4.37
CA ILE A 38 -15.38 17.57 3.42
C ILE A 38 -15.80 18.49 2.29
N ALA A 39 -16.12 19.76 2.61
CA ALA A 39 -16.49 20.76 1.61
C ALA A 39 -15.39 21.04 0.57
N GLN A 40 -14.12 20.80 0.91
CA GLN A 40 -12.97 20.96 0.03
C GLN A 40 -12.65 19.69 -0.78
N MET A 41 -13.20 18.54 -0.42
CA MET A 41 -12.94 17.26 -1.09
C MET A 41 -13.72 17.20 -2.42
N SER A 42 -13.04 17.43 -3.53
CA SER A 42 -13.68 17.41 -4.86
C SER A 42 -14.16 16.00 -5.24
N GLY A 43 -15.26 15.93 -6.00
CA GLY A 43 -15.80 14.67 -6.51
C GLY A 43 -16.46 13.76 -5.46
N VAL A 44 -16.75 14.29 -4.27
CA VAL A 44 -17.36 13.55 -3.15
C VAL A 44 -18.80 14.07 -2.91
N ASP A 45 -19.72 13.16 -2.67
CA ASP A 45 -21.01 13.50 -2.07
C ASP A 45 -20.77 13.85 -0.60
N GLN A 46 -20.95 15.13 -0.27
CA GLN A 46 -20.62 15.65 1.07
C GLN A 46 -21.50 15.04 2.18
N ALA A 47 -22.76 14.77 1.89
CA ALA A 47 -23.67 14.16 2.86
C ALA A 47 -23.25 12.70 3.14
N ALA A 48 -22.99 11.92 2.09
CA ALA A 48 -22.53 10.55 2.20
C ALA A 48 -21.15 10.45 2.88
N ALA A 49 -20.24 11.41 2.62
CA ALA A 49 -18.94 11.47 3.28
C ALA A 49 -19.09 11.76 4.77
N SER A 50 -19.91 12.73 5.15
CA SER A 50 -20.20 13.05 6.55
C SER A 50 -20.80 11.87 7.29
N GLU A 51 -21.77 11.18 6.70
CA GLU A 51 -22.36 9.96 7.28
C GLU A 51 -21.31 8.85 7.45
N THR A 52 -20.48 8.64 6.44
CA THR A 52 -19.41 7.63 6.46
C THR A 52 -18.43 7.88 7.60
N LEU A 53 -17.97 9.11 7.78
CA LEU A 53 -17.02 9.48 8.83
C LEU A 53 -17.67 9.42 10.22
N ALA A 54 -18.93 9.81 10.34
CA ALA A 54 -19.68 9.67 11.60
C ALA A 54 -19.85 8.19 12.00
N ARG A 55 -20.20 7.33 11.04
CA ARG A 55 -20.28 5.87 11.27
C ARG A 55 -18.93 5.27 11.64
N TYR A 56 -17.87 5.70 10.97
CA TYR A 56 -16.53 5.25 11.31
C TYR A 56 -16.18 5.65 12.74
N ASN A 57 -16.35 6.89 13.14
CA ASN A 57 -16.08 7.36 14.50
C ASN A 57 -16.88 6.60 15.57
N ALA A 58 -18.16 6.34 15.28
CA ALA A 58 -19.02 5.56 16.19
C ALA A 58 -18.60 4.09 16.32
N ALA A 59 -17.95 3.54 15.30
CA ALA A 59 -17.53 2.14 15.26
C ALA A 59 -16.16 1.89 15.90
N VAL A 60 -15.36 2.93 16.17
CA VAL A 60 -14.03 2.77 16.79
C VAL A 60 -14.14 2.24 18.21
N ASP A 61 -13.43 1.15 18.51
CA ASP A 61 -13.30 0.64 19.88
C ASP A 61 -12.58 1.66 20.77
N GLN A 62 -13.29 2.15 21.80
CA GLN A 62 -12.77 3.12 22.76
C GLN A 62 -12.09 2.45 23.97
N THR A 63 -12.17 1.13 24.10
CA THR A 63 -11.64 0.39 25.26
C THR A 63 -10.18 -0.03 25.06
N THR A 64 -9.76 -0.23 23.81
CA THR A 64 -8.38 -0.62 23.47
C THR A 64 -7.51 0.61 23.30
N GLY A 65 -6.33 0.61 23.92
CA GLY A 65 -5.32 1.67 23.77
C GLY A 65 -4.72 1.67 22.37
N PHE A 66 -4.32 2.86 21.87
CA PHE A 66 -3.61 2.99 20.61
C PHE A 66 -2.10 2.82 20.81
N ASP A 67 -1.48 1.93 20.04
CA ASP A 67 -0.03 1.77 19.98
C ASP A 67 0.40 1.56 18.50
N PRO A 68 1.04 2.56 17.86
CA PRO A 68 1.45 2.44 16.46
C PRO A 68 2.61 1.46 16.23
N THR A 69 3.26 0.97 17.28
CA THR A 69 4.46 0.12 17.18
C THR A 69 4.15 -1.37 17.13
N VAL A 70 2.94 -1.78 17.50
CA VAL A 70 2.48 -3.17 17.51
C VAL A 70 1.12 -3.30 16.83
N LEU A 71 0.69 -4.53 16.54
CA LEU A 71 -0.71 -4.81 16.17
C LEU A 71 -1.55 -4.69 17.45
N ASP A 72 -2.09 -3.51 17.71
CA ASP A 72 -2.71 -3.12 18.96
C ASP A 72 -4.13 -3.69 19.20
N GLY A 73 -4.74 -4.26 18.15
CA GLY A 73 -6.10 -4.79 18.22
C GLY A 73 -7.19 -3.70 18.33
N LYS A 74 -6.82 -2.41 18.31
CA LYS A 74 -7.79 -1.31 18.33
C LYS A 74 -8.54 -1.27 17.00
N ALA A 75 -9.72 -1.85 17.00
CA ALA A 75 -10.51 -2.19 15.83
C ALA A 75 -11.73 -1.29 15.65
N THR A 76 -12.44 -1.47 14.53
CA THR A 76 -13.80 -0.98 14.35
C THR A 76 -14.80 -2.13 14.50
N VAL A 77 -15.96 -1.84 15.08
CA VAL A 77 -17.04 -2.81 15.31
C VAL A 77 -18.23 -2.47 14.38
N GLY A 78 -18.74 -3.48 13.70
CA GLY A 78 -19.95 -3.32 12.87
C GLY A 78 -19.75 -2.64 11.51
N LEU A 79 -18.51 -2.43 11.08
CA LEU A 79 -18.19 -1.97 9.73
C LEU A 79 -17.82 -3.11 8.79
N ASN A 80 -18.07 -2.92 7.51
CA ASN A 80 -17.63 -3.82 6.44
C ASN A 80 -17.01 -2.98 5.29
N PRO A 81 -15.70 -3.13 5.00
CA PRO A 81 -14.72 -3.95 5.73
C PRO A 81 -14.40 -3.37 7.13
N PRO A 82 -14.04 -4.23 8.10
CA PRO A 82 -13.60 -3.78 9.41
C PRO A 82 -12.14 -3.30 9.35
N LYS A 83 -11.77 -2.39 10.25
CA LYS A 83 -10.38 -2.09 10.56
C LYS A 83 -9.97 -2.90 11.80
N SER A 84 -8.87 -3.64 11.72
CA SER A 84 -8.47 -4.61 12.75
C SER A 84 -7.48 -4.04 13.79
N ASN A 85 -6.76 -2.99 13.43
CA ASN A 85 -5.76 -2.34 14.30
C ASN A 85 -5.75 -0.84 14.04
N TRP A 86 -5.24 -0.07 15.00
CA TRP A 86 -4.98 1.37 14.88
C TRP A 86 -6.20 2.19 14.47
N ALA A 87 -7.38 1.76 14.87
CA ALA A 87 -8.60 2.52 14.63
C ALA A 87 -8.65 3.73 15.57
N GLN A 88 -8.45 4.92 15.03
CA GLN A 88 -8.56 6.18 15.75
C GLN A 88 -9.78 6.94 15.26
N THR A 89 -10.49 7.60 16.17
CA THR A 89 -11.53 8.55 15.80
C THR A 89 -10.93 9.76 15.08
N LEU A 90 -11.69 10.35 14.19
CA LEU A 90 -11.39 11.62 13.53
C LEU A 90 -12.13 12.72 14.26
N ASP A 91 -11.53 13.24 15.34
CA ASP A 91 -12.19 14.19 16.27
C ASP A 91 -11.31 15.35 16.73
N GLN A 92 -10.03 15.38 16.32
CA GLN A 92 -9.10 16.42 16.72
C GLN A 92 -8.50 17.14 15.49
N GLY A 93 -8.96 18.35 15.23
CA GLY A 93 -8.37 19.20 14.16
C GLY A 93 -6.94 19.65 14.46
N PRO A 94 -6.21 20.13 13.48
CA PRO A 94 -6.64 20.20 12.08
C PRO A 94 -6.76 18.82 11.43
N PHE A 95 -7.69 18.71 10.47
CA PHE A 95 -7.92 17.55 9.65
C PHE A 95 -7.24 17.69 8.29
N TYR A 96 -6.83 16.57 7.71
CA TYR A 96 -6.13 16.50 6.44
C TYR A 96 -6.79 15.45 5.54
N ALA A 97 -6.97 15.75 4.25
CA ALA A 97 -7.43 14.78 3.28
C ALA A 97 -6.53 14.76 2.04
N TYR A 98 -6.07 13.57 1.67
CA TYR A 98 -5.18 13.32 0.55
C TYR A 98 -5.91 12.55 -0.54
N PRO A 99 -5.93 13.04 -1.80
CA PRO A 99 -6.44 12.26 -2.92
C PRO A 99 -5.41 11.18 -3.26
N VAL A 100 -5.85 9.92 -3.28
CA VAL A 100 -5.00 8.75 -3.56
C VAL A 100 -5.61 7.88 -4.64
N THR A 101 -4.77 7.26 -5.43
CA THR A 101 -5.18 6.30 -6.45
C THR A 101 -4.37 5.01 -6.35
N GLY A 102 -4.88 3.94 -6.94
CA GLY A 102 -4.13 2.70 -7.05
C GLY A 102 -2.93 2.86 -7.97
N GLY A 103 -1.82 2.26 -7.58
CA GLY A 103 -0.61 2.19 -8.39
C GLY A 103 -0.06 0.76 -8.38
N ILE A 104 0.72 0.43 -9.41
CA ILE A 104 1.45 -0.83 -9.50
C ILE A 104 2.93 -0.50 -9.36
N THR A 105 3.56 -1.03 -8.32
CA THR A 105 4.99 -0.86 -8.08
C THR A 105 5.80 -1.98 -8.72
N PHE A 106 5.27 -3.22 -8.68
CA PHE A 106 5.89 -4.42 -9.25
C PHE A 106 4.81 -5.49 -9.48
N THR A 107 5.18 -6.54 -10.21
CA THR A 107 4.31 -7.67 -10.50
C THR A 107 4.75 -8.93 -9.76
N TYR A 108 3.85 -9.90 -9.55
CA TYR A 108 4.18 -11.21 -9.02
C TYR A 108 4.36 -12.25 -10.13
N GLY A 109 3.72 -12.02 -11.27
CA GLY A 109 3.85 -12.84 -12.46
C GLY A 109 5.07 -12.47 -13.29
N GLY A 110 5.49 -13.39 -14.17
CA GLY A 110 6.63 -13.16 -15.06
C GLY A 110 7.16 -14.45 -15.64
N LEU A 111 8.39 -14.42 -16.14
CA LEU A 111 9.06 -15.58 -16.70
C LEU A 111 9.41 -16.59 -15.61
N LYS A 112 9.14 -17.86 -15.88
CA LYS A 112 9.59 -18.97 -15.04
C LYS A 112 11.05 -19.26 -15.33
N VAL A 113 11.89 -19.28 -14.30
CA VAL A 113 13.31 -19.62 -14.39
C VAL A 113 13.67 -20.69 -13.39
N ASP A 114 14.80 -21.35 -13.62
CA ASP A 114 15.43 -22.22 -12.62
C ASP A 114 16.35 -21.41 -11.66
N ALA A 115 17.02 -22.12 -10.78
CA ALA A 115 17.92 -21.50 -9.79
C ALA A 115 19.11 -20.75 -10.41
N GLU A 116 19.49 -21.07 -11.63
CA GLU A 116 20.57 -20.44 -12.40
C GLU A 116 20.10 -19.28 -13.28
N GLY A 117 18.80 -18.98 -13.26
CA GLY A 117 18.21 -17.91 -14.07
C GLY A 117 17.94 -18.29 -15.52
N ARG A 118 18.02 -19.58 -15.86
CA ARG A 118 17.68 -20.06 -17.23
C ARG A 118 16.15 -20.07 -17.40
N VAL A 119 15.67 -19.49 -18.50
CA VAL A 119 14.23 -19.41 -18.76
C VAL A 119 13.68 -20.77 -19.16
N LEU A 120 12.54 -21.11 -18.59
CA LEU A 120 11.85 -22.38 -18.83
C LEU A 120 10.66 -22.20 -19.77
N THR A 121 10.42 -23.19 -20.62
CA THR A 121 9.18 -23.33 -21.39
C THR A 121 8.01 -23.70 -20.46
N GLY A 122 6.78 -23.65 -20.97
CA GLY A 122 5.60 -24.15 -20.25
C GLY A 122 5.68 -25.64 -19.88
N GLY A 123 6.47 -26.43 -20.59
CA GLY A 123 6.76 -27.84 -20.30
C GLY A 123 7.86 -28.09 -19.28
N GLY A 124 8.60 -27.04 -18.89
CA GLY A 124 9.68 -27.12 -17.90
C GLY A 124 11.08 -27.30 -18.50
N ASP A 125 11.22 -27.36 -19.82
CA ASP A 125 12.52 -27.43 -20.49
C ASP A 125 13.18 -26.06 -20.58
N HIS A 126 14.53 -26.02 -20.59
CA HIS A 126 15.26 -24.79 -20.76
C HIS A 126 15.16 -24.25 -22.19
N ILE A 127 14.95 -22.94 -22.32
CA ILE A 127 15.16 -22.25 -23.60
C ILE A 127 16.67 -21.97 -23.71
N LYS A 128 17.32 -22.66 -24.67
CA LYS A 128 18.77 -22.60 -24.84
C LYS A 128 19.26 -21.16 -25.07
N GLY A 129 20.24 -20.73 -24.27
CA GLY A 129 20.87 -19.42 -24.35
C GLY A 129 20.02 -18.28 -23.81
N LEU A 130 18.84 -18.54 -23.21
CA LEU A 130 17.97 -17.51 -22.65
C LEU A 130 18.03 -17.50 -21.12
N PHE A 131 18.45 -16.37 -20.56
CA PHE A 131 18.51 -16.12 -19.14
C PHE A 131 17.65 -14.89 -18.79
N ALA A 132 17.12 -14.84 -17.57
CA ALA A 132 16.35 -13.69 -17.10
C ALA A 132 16.63 -13.41 -15.62
N CYS A 133 16.54 -12.13 -15.26
CA CYS A 133 16.68 -11.66 -13.87
C CYS A 133 15.89 -10.36 -13.66
N GLY A 134 15.74 -9.95 -12.40
CA GLY A 134 15.04 -8.73 -12.04
C GLY A 134 13.53 -8.90 -11.99
N GLU A 135 12.81 -7.82 -12.22
CA GLU A 135 11.34 -7.75 -12.09
C GLU A 135 10.57 -8.65 -13.07
N ILE A 136 11.19 -9.02 -14.19
CA ILE A 136 10.58 -9.92 -15.18
C ILE A 136 10.39 -11.35 -14.67
N LEU A 137 11.01 -11.72 -13.54
CA LEU A 137 10.87 -13.06 -12.97
C LEU A 137 9.53 -13.21 -12.27
N GLY A 138 8.79 -14.27 -12.58
CA GLY A 138 7.61 -14.70 -11.85
C GLY A 138 7.90 -15.80 -10.84
N GLY A 139 6.95 -16.00 -9.91
CA GLY A 139 6.99 -17.12 -8.97
C GLY A 139 7.92 -16.96 -7.75
N VAL A 140 8.54 -15.79 -7.59
CA VAL A 140 9.34 -15.48 -6.38
C VAL A 140 8.43 -15.12 -5.21
N PHE A 141 7.29 -14.50 -5.49
CA PHE A 141 6.28 -14.10 -4.51
C PHE A 141 4.93 -14.70 -4.89
N TYR A 142 4.08 -14.96 -3.89
CA TYR A 142 2.74 -15.49 -4.12
C TYR A 142 1.65 -14.69 -3.42
N ALA A 143 1.62 -14.67 -2.09
CA ALA A 143 0.57 -14.01 -1.31
C ALA A 143 1.01 -12.74 -0.59
N GLY A 144 2.30 -12.45 -0.58
CA GLY A 144 2.87 -11.29 0.09
C GLY A 144 4.25 -10.94 -0.46
N TYR A 145 4.66 -9.72 -0.20
CA TYR A 145 5.95 -9.17 -0.62
C TYR A 145 6.74 -8.72 0.61
N PRO A 146 7.78 -9.45 1.02
CA PRO A 146 8.69 -9.00 2.07
C PRO A 146 9.51 -7.80 1.59
N GLY A 147 9.58 -6.74 2.40
CA GLY A 147 10.33 -5.53 2.07
C GLY A 147 11.79 -5.84 1.66
N GLY A 148 12.25 -5.23 0.57
CA GLY A 148 13.59 -5.44 0.02
C GLY A 148 13.78 -6.69 -0.85
N SER A 149 12.79 -7.57 -0.93
CA SER A 149 12.89 -8.84 -1.68
C SER A 149 13.10 -8.64 -3.18
N GLY A 150 12.49 -7.61 -3.78
CA GLY A 150 12.66 -7.31 -5.22
C GLY A 150 14.11 -6.96 -5.56
N LEU A 151 14.76 -6.11 -4.77
CA LEU A 151 16.17 -5.76 -4.93
C LEU A 151 17.06 -6.99 -4.73
N THR A 152 16.81 -7.77 -3.69
CA THR A 152 17.57 -8.98 -3.38
C THR A 152 17.42 -10.03 -4.48
N SER A 153 16.20 -10.28 -4.96
CA SER A 153 15.93 -11.18 -6.09
C SER A 153 16.67 -10.74 -7.35
N GLY A 154 16.60 -9.44 -7.67
CA GLY A 154 17.33 -8.86 -8.80
C GLY A 154 18.83 -9.08 -8.72
N ALA A 155 19.43 -8.87 -7.54
CA ALA A 155 20.85 -9.07 -7.32
C ALA A 155 21.27 -10.55 -7.41
N VAL A 156 20.53 -11.46 -6.78
CA VAL A 156 20.83 -12.90 -6.76
C VAL A 156 20.71 -13.50 -8.16
N PHE A 157 19.56 -13.32 -8.80
CA PHE A 157 19.32 -13.88 -10.13
C PHE A 157 20.14 -13.18 -11.21
N GLY A 158 20.42 -11.86 -11.07
CA GLY A 158 21.32 -11.15 -11.97
C GLY A 158 22.73 -11.74 -11.98
N ARG A 159 23.27 -12.04 -10.77
CA ARG A 159 24.58 -12.71 -10.65
C ARG A 159 24.56 -14.11 -11.28
N ARG A 160 23.54 -14.93 -10.97
CA ARG A 160 23.45 -16.32 -11.47
C ARG A 160 23.25 -16.39 -12.98
N ALA A 161 22.33 -15.57 -13.51
CA ALA A 161 22.08 -15.49 -14.95
C ALA A 161 23.33 -15.01 -15.70
N GLY A 162 24.05 -14.01 -15.16
CA GLY A 162 25.32 -13.54 -15.75
C GLY A 162 26.41 -14.61 -15.76
N GLN A 163 26.56 -15.39 -14.69
CA GLN A 163 27.49 -16.52 -14.62
C GLN A 163 27.13 -17.62 -15.62
N GLY A 164 25.83 -17.97 -15.71
CA GLY A 164 25.34 -18.97 -16.66
C GLY A 164 25.56 -18.56 -18.11
N ALA A 165 25.26 -17.31 -18.44
CA ALA A 165 25.43 -16.78 -19.80
C ALA A 165 26.92 -16.68 -20.21
N ALA A 166 27.82 -16.41 -19.29
CA ALA A 166 29.27 -16.35 -19.58
C ALA A 166 29.91 -17.75 -19.76
N GLY A 167 29.29 -18.81 -19.25
CA GLY A 167 29.80 -20.19 -19.31
C GLY A 167 29.08 -21.08 -20.34
N SER A 168 28.13 -20.51 -21.10
CA SER A 168 27.32 -21.24 -22.08
C SER A 168 27.85 -21.15 -23.50
#